data_528e75c1303306cad9bae88ff3d55d74
#
_entry.id   528e75c1303306cad9bae88ff3d55d74
#
_cell.length_a   1.000
_cell.length_b   1.000
_cell.length_c   1.000
_cell.angle_alpha   90.00
_cell.angle_beta   90.00
_cell.angle_gamma   90.00
#
_symmetry.space_group_name_H-M   'P 1'
#
loop_
_entity.id
_entity.type
_entity.pdbx_description
1 polymer ?
#
loop_
_entity_poly.entity_id
_entity_poly.type
_entity_poly.pdbx_seq_one_letter_code
_entity_poly.pdbx_strand_id
1 'polypeptide(L)'
;MSTLLKSATIIDATSPYHNQKKDILISEGKIEKIANSIPEKGSYTVLVLENLHISCGWFDTSVCLGEPGFEERETLKNGLQVAAKSGFTSIAINANTFPVIDSKSAVEYLIQKAFNTATNLYPIAALTKESKGLEMAELYDMQQSGAIAFGDYNQPIENDNLMKIALLYAQNFDGLVLSFPKNNLIAGEGIANEGVNSTKLGLKGIPALAEHIQIARDLFLLEYTGGKLHIPTISSAKSVTLIKEAKKKGLQVTCSVAAHHLVLTDNELHSFDSNFKTTPPLRTHQDIKALQKGIKSGAIDIITSDHNPIDIEHKKVEFSEAKDGLIGLESAFGVVNTVLDLEDFISCMTTKPKEIFGIKNYSITEGNIADISLFNPKGTSIFTKENIL
;
A
#
# COMPACT_ATOMS: atom_id res chain seq x y z
N MET A 1 30.05 5.70 -8.91
CA MET A 1 29.87 6.75 -7.86
C MET A 1 29.68 6.02 -6.53
N SER A 2 30.39 6.44 -5.47
CA SER A 2 30.29 5.77 -4.18
C SER A 2 29.72 6.72 -3.13
N THR A 3 28.78 6.20 -2.33
CA THR A 3 28.09 6.94 -1.25
C THR A 3 28.44 6.31 0.09
N LEU A 4 28.87 7.12 1.05
CA LEU A 4 29.15 6.70 2.41
C LEU A 4 28.09 7.25 3.36
N LEU A 5 27.29 6.35 3.95
CA LEU A 5 26.36 6.68 5.02
C LEU A 5 27.10 6.59 6.35
N LYS A 6 27.12 7.67 7.12
CA LYS A 6 27.81 7.72 8.41
C LYS A 6 26.84 7.43 9.55
N SER A 7 27.28 6.54 10.44
CA SER A 7 26.60 6.30 11.71
C SER A 7 25.11 5.96 11.59
N ALA A 8 24.73 5.15 10.59
CA ALA A 8 23.35 4.72 10.36
C ALA A 8 22.97 3.55 11.28
N THR A 9 21.83 3.64 11.94
CA THR A 9 21.22 2.53 12.69
C THR A 9 20.46 1.62 11.73
N ILE A 10 20.80 0.34 11.69
CA ILE A 10 20.22 -0.62 10.75
C ILE A 10 19.00 -1.29 11.37
N ILE A 11 17.83 -1.17 10.73
CA ILE A 11 16.58 -1.82 11.11
C ILE A 11 16.22 -2.86 10.04
N ASP A 12 16.78 -4.04 10.16
CA ASP A 12 16.55 -5.17 9.27
C ASP A 12 16.75 -6.48 10.04
N ALA A 13 15.67 -7.13 10.43
CA ALA A 13 15.69 -8.37 11.21
C ALA A 13 16.41 -9.54 10.51
N THR A 14 16.60 -9.44 9.18
CA THR A 14 17.31 -10.46 8.40
C THR A 14 18.81 -10.18 8.27
N SER A 15 19.26 -8.99 8.71
CA SER A 15 20.66 -8.57 8.67
C SER A 15 21.41 -8.98 9.95
N PRO A 16 22.66 -9.43 9.86
CA PRO A 16 23.51 -9.65 11.03
C PRO A 16 23.87 -8.35 11.77
N TYR A 17 23.59 -7.21 11.18
CA TYR A 17 23.81 -5.87 11.73
C TYR A 17 22.55 -5.22 12.31
N HIS A 18 21.45 -5.98 12.45
CA HIS A 18 20.20 -5.47 13.00
C HIS A 18 20.40 -4.76 14.35
N ASN A 19 19.76 -3.58 14.51
CA ASN A 19 19.87 -2.70 15.68
C ASN A 19 21.30 -2.20 16.00
N GLN A 20 22.24 -2.31 15.04
CA GLN A 20 23.59 -1.77 15.20
C GLN A 20 23.78 -0.47 14.44
N LYS A 21 24.57 0.44 15.01
CA LYS A 21 24.98 1.69 14.38
C LYS A 21 26.30 1.48 13.62
N LYS A 22 26.28 1.66 12.31
CA LYS A 22 27.42 1.38 11.40
C LYS A 22 27.58 2.49 10.35
N ASP A 23 28.78 2.57 9.80
CA ASP A 23 29.04 3.24 8.53
C ASP A 23 28.82 2.25 7.40
N ILE A 24 28.20 2.71 6.30
CA ILE A 24 27.85 1.88 5.16
C ILE A 24 28.38 2.53 3.89
N LEU A 25 29.24 1.83 3.18
CA LEU A 25 29.73 2.22 1.88
C LEU A 25 28.91 1.53 0.79
N ILE A 26 28.32 2.33 -0.07
CA ILE A 26 27.59 1.89 -1.25
C ILE A 26 28.38 2.27 -2.49
N SER A 27 28.63 1.32 -3.37
CA SER A 27 29.33 1.52 -4.63
C SER A 27 28.64 0.74 -5.74
N GLU A 28 28.44 1.37 -6.90
CA GLU A 28 27.79 0.75 -8.06
C GLU A 28 26.44 0.07 -7.75
N GLY A 29 25.64 0.70 -6.88
CA GLY A 29 24.34 0.19 -6.48
C GLY A 29 24.37 -1.01 -5.52
N LYS A 30 25.54 -1.37 -4.97
CA LYS A 30 25.71 -2.46 -4.00
C LYS A 30 26.27 -1.96 -2.68
N ILE A 31 25.95 -2.66 -1.60
CA ILE A 31 26.57 -2.47 -0.29
C ILE A 31 27.98 -3.08 -0.35
N GLU A 32 28.99 -2.23 -0.47
CA GLU A 32 30.37 -2.68 -0.59
C GLU A 32 30.95 -3.06 0.77
N LYS A 33 30.67 -2.26 1.82
CA LYS A 33 31.23 -2.45 3.15
C LYS A 33 30.32 -1.92 4.25
N ILE A 34 30.25 -2.67 5.36
CA ILE A 34 29.59 -2.26 6.61
C ILE A 34 30.62 -2.37 7.75
N ALA A 35 30.88 -1.28 8.48
CA ALA A 35 31.87 -1.28 9.56
C ALA A 35 31.51 -0.25 10.65
N ASN A 36 32.16 -0.35 11.83
CA ASN A 36 31.96 0.65 12.89
C ASN A 36 32.44 2.04 12.47
N SER A 37 33.47 2.10 11.63
CA SER A 37 33.96 3.34 11.04
C SER A 37 34.60 3.05 9.69
N ILE A 38 34.28 3.86 8.69
CA ILE A 38 34.89 3.82 7.35
C ILE A 38 35.53 5.18 7.11
N PRO A 39 36.85 5.23 6.81
CA PRO A 39 37.52 6.48 6.48
C PRO A 39 36.89 7.16 5.26
N GLU A 40 36.69 8.47 5.35
CA GLU A 40 36.24 9.27 4.23
C GLU A 40 37.30 9.39 3.17
N LYS A 41 36.94 9.22 1.92
CA LYS A 41 37.79 9.49 0.76
C LYS A 41 37.18 10.61 -0.06
N GLY A 42 38.00 11.45 -0.67
CA GLY A 42 37.52 12.59 -1.45
C GLY A 42 36.66 12.22 -2.67
N SER A 43 36.65 10.93 -3.06
CA SER A 43 35.79 10.40 -4.12
C SER A 43 34.39 9.96 -3.65
N TYR A 44 34.09 10.02 -2.35
CA TYR A 44 32.82 9.59 -1.79
C TYR A 44 31.85 10.78 -1.62
N THR A 45 30.59 10.56 -1.94
CA THR A 45 29.51 11.41 -1.43
C THR A 45 29.21 10.98 0.00
N VAL A 46 29.55 11.81 0.98
CA VAL A 46 29.37 11.47 2.41
C VAL A 46 28.04 12.05 2.88
N LEU A 47 27.17 11.19 3.44
CA LEU A 47 25.90 11.59 4.05
C LEU A 47 26.01 11.41 5.57
N VAL A 48 25.90 12.54 6.27
CA VAL A 48 25.81 12.61 7.74
C VAL A 48 24.45 13.23 8.06
N LEU A 49 23.52 12.41 8.50
CA LEU A 49 22.16 12.82 8.85
C LEU A 49 21.89 12.59 10.34
N GLU A 50 21.14 13.50 10.92
CA GLU A 50 20.78 13.41 12.33
C GLU A 50 19.93 12.16 12.57
N ASN A 51 20.31 11.35 13.57
CA ASN A 51 19.60 10.13 13.98
C ASN A 51 19.21 9.23 12.79
N LEU A 52 20.14 9.10 11.81
CA LEU A 52 19.91 8.30 10.62
C LEU A 52 19.61 6.85 10.97
N HIS A 53 18.48 6.37 10.50
CA HIS A 53 18.09 4.96 10.46
C HIS A 53 17.95 4.52 9.01
N ILE A 54 18.23 3.25 8.77
CA ILE A 54 18.02 2.63 7.44
C ILE A 54 17.32 1.29 7.60
N SER A 55 16.54 0.93 6.61
CA SER A 55 15.97 -0.41 6.46
C SER A 55 16.09 -0.88 5.01
N CYS A 56 15.70 -2.13 4.74
CA CYS A 56 15.38 -2.53 3.37
C CYS A 56 14.41 -1.54 2.75
N GLY A 57 14.46 -1.37 1.44
CA GLY A 57 13.61 -0.42 0.72
C GLY A 57 12.12 -0.67 0.95
N TRP A 58 11.37 0.40 1.22
CA TRP A 58 9.93 0.31 1.47
C TRP A 58 9.17 0.04 0.17
N PHE A 59 8.14 -0.79 0.30
CA PHE A 59 7.24 -1.14 -0.80
C PHE A 59 5.79 -0.82 -0.42
N ASP A 60 5.21 0.17 -1.08
CA ASP A 60 3.78 0.48 -0.95
C ASP A 60 2.98 -0.33 -1.98
N THR A 61 1.99 -1.07 -1.50
CA THR A 61 1.20 -1.98 -2.32
C THR A 61 -0.14 -1.43 -2.79
N SER A 62 -0.44 -0.16 -2.53
CA SER A 62 -1.68 0.49 -3.00
C SER A 62 -1.45 1.96 -3.27
N VAL A 63 -1.03 2.27 -4.50
CA VAL A 63 -0.80 3.63 -4.97
C VAL A 63 -1.62 3.85 -6.24
N CYS A 64 -2.28 4.98 -6.33
CA CYS A 64 -2.95 5.45 -7.53
C CYS A 64 -2.22 6.69 -8.05
N LEU A 65 -1.78 6.63 -9.30
CA LEU A 65 -1.32 7.79 -10.04
C LEU A 65 -2.30 8.03 -11.19
N GLY A 66 -2.51 9.27 -11.57
CA GLY A 66 -3.53 9.59 -12.56
C GLY A 66 -3.18 9.15 -13.98
N GLU A 67 -1.90 9.04 -14.32
CA GLU A 67 -1.43 8.67 -15.66
C GLU A 67 -1.45 7.14 -15.87
N PRO A 68 -2.02 6.68 -17.00
CA PRO A 68 -2.63 7.45 -18.08
C PRO A 68 -4.07 7.90 -17.80
N GLY A 69 -4.45 9.03 -18.38
CA GLY A 69 -5.83 9.48 -18.55
C GLY A 69 -6.40 10.40 -17.48
N PHE A 70 -5.69 10.59 -16.36
CA PHE A 70 -6.04 11.52 -15.29
C PHE A 70 -4.78 12.27 -14.79
N GLU A 71 -3.95 12.73 -15.75
CA GLU A 71 -2.68 13.38 -15.45
C GLU A 71 -2.84 14.65 -14.61
N GLU A 72 -4.03 15.26 -14.63
CA GLU A 72 -4.41 16.41 -13.79
C GLU A 72 -4.40 16.10 -12.29
N ARG A 73 -4.49 14.81 -11.91
CA ARG A 73 -4.40 14.35 -10.51
C ARG A 73 -2.95 14.19 -10.12
N GLU A 74 -2.22 13.37 -10.87
CA GLU A 74 -0.79 13.17 -10.72
C GLU A 74 -0.20 12.44 -11.92
N THR A 75 0.99 12.87 -12.37
CA THR A 75 1.73 12.15 -13.41
C THR A 75 2.57 11.01 -12.82
N LEU A 76 2.87 9.98 -13.61
CA LEU A 76 3.80 8.91 -13.21
C LEU A 76 5.15 9.46 -12.75
N LYS A 77 5.68 10.47 -13.46
CA LYS A 77 6.96 11.09 -13.12
C LYS A 77 6.93 11.74 -11.75
N ASN A 78 5.88 12.49 -11.43
CA ASN A 78 5.73 13.15 -10.12
C ASN A 78 5.59 12.11 -9.02
N GLY A 79 4.64 11.18 -9.14
CA GLY A 79 4.38 10.18 -8.12
C GLY A 79 5.59 9.30 -7.81
N LEU A 80 6.39 8.93 -8.82
CA LEU A 80 7.64 8.20 -8.60
C LEU A 80 8.70 9.03 -7.86
N GLN A 81 8.75 10.35 -8.11
CA GLN A 81 9.64 11.25 -7.37
C GLN A 81 9.17 11.44 -5.91
N VAL A 82 7.87 11.62 -5.71
CA VAL A 82 7.25 11.72 -4.37
C VAL A 82 7.54 10.44 -3.58
N ALA A 83 7.31 9.28 -4.18
CA ALA A 83 7.61 7.99 -3.56
C ALA A 83 9.08 7.87 -3.13
N ALA A 84 10.02 8.19 -4.03
CA ALA A 84 11.46 8.15 -3.73
C ALA A 84 11.84 9.07 -2.57
N LYS A 85 11.34 10.32 -2.56
CA LYS A 85 11.61 11.28 -1.49
C LYS A 85 10.97 10.89 -0.16
N SER A 86 9.87 10.14 -0.21
CA SER A 86 9.16 9.62 0.96
C SER A 86 9.75 8.31 1.51
N GLY A 87 10.82 7.80 0.87
CA GLY A 87 11.53 6.60 1.32
C GLY A 87 11.07 5.30 0.65
N PHE A 88 10.11 5.35 -0.29
CA PHE A 88 9.66 4.17 -1.02
C PHE A 88 10.58 3.89 -2.21
N THR A 89 11.21 2.72 -2.20
CA THR A 89 12.03 2.23 -3.32
C THR A 89 11.19 1.43 -4.33
N SER A 90 9.98 1.09 -3.95
CA SER A 90 9.03 0.32 -4.76
C SER A 90 7.60 0.77 -4.48
N ILE A 91 6.76 0.83 -5.51
CA ILE A 91 5.32 1.06 -5.40
C ILE A 91 4.57 0.12 -6.32
N ALA A 92 3.40 -0.37 -5.89
CA ALA A 92 2.46 -1.07 -6.75
C ALA A 92 1.32 -0.11 -7.14
N ILE A 93 1.10 0.01 -8.45
CA ILE A 93 0.09 0.92 -9.00
C ILE A 93 -1.18 0.15 -9.33
N ASN A 94 -2.30 0.66 -8.82
CA ASN A 94 -3.63 0.13 -9.08
C ASN A 94 -4.12 0.42 -10.52
N ALA A 95 -5.05 -0.41 -11.00
CA ALA A 95 -5.56 -0.36 -12.37
C ALA A 95 -6.58 0.75 -12.66
N ASN A 96 -6.75 1.73 -11.78
CA ASN A 96 -7.77 2.78 -11.84
C ASN A 96 -7.42 3.97 -12.76
N THR A 97 -6.78 3.71 -13.86
CA THR A 97 -6.39 4.66 -14.92
C THR A 97 -7.41 4.66 -16.07
N PHE A 98 -7.21 5.52 -17.07
CA PHE A 98 -8.00 5.52 -18.29
C PHE A 98 -7.08 5.61 -19.53
N PRO A 99 -7.04 4.54 -20.38
CA PRO A 99 -7.76 3.27 -20.17
C PRO A 99 -7.29 2.51 -18.93
N VAL A 100 -8.13 1.60 -18.44
CA VAL A 100 -7.81 0.69 -17.33
C VAL A 100 -6.63 -0.20 -17.71
N ILE A 101 -5.80 -0.59 -16.75
CA ILE A 101 -4.66 -1.51 -16.96
C ILE A 101 -5.19 -2.97 -16.98
N ASP A 102 -5.84 -3.36 -18.07
CA ASP A 102 -6.48 -4.66 -18.25
C ASP A 102 -5.92 -5.47 -19.43
N SER A 103 -4.79 -5.05 -19.96
CA SER A 103 -4.14 -5.68 -21.12
C SER A 103 -2.62 -5.70 -20.98
N LYS A 104 -1.99 -6.64 -21.70
CA LYS A 104 -0.54 -6.76 -21.79
C LYS A 104 0.14 -5.44 -22.16
N SER A 105 -0.35 -4.74 -23.17
CA SER A 105 0.24 -3.48 -23.65
C SER A 105 0.15 -2.35 -22.62
N ALA A 106 -0.92 -2.31 -21.81
CA ALA A 106 -1.07 -1.33 -20.73
C ALA A 106 -0.07 -1.60 -19.61
N VAL A 107 0.18 -2.85 -19.24
CA VAL A 107 1.21 -3.23 -18.27
C VAL A 107 2.61 -2.84 -18.77
N GLU A 108 2.95 -3.19 -20.02
CA GLU A 108 4.24 -2.86 -20.63
C GLU A 108 4.46 -1.33 -20.70
N TYR A 109 3.42 -0.57 -20.99
CA TYR A 109 3.48 0.91 -21.00
C TYR A 109 3.92 1.46 -19.65
N LEU A 110 3.31 1.03 -18.54
CA LEU A 110 3.67 1.50 -17.19
C LEU A 110 5.13 1.18 -16.85
N ILE A 111 5.56 -0.06 -17.11
CA ILE A 111 6.92 -0.50 -16.82
C ILE A 111 7.94 0.29 -17.64
N GLN A 112 7.65 0.53 -18.92
CA GLN A 112 8.53 1.31 -19.79
C GLN A 112 8.62 2.78 -19.35
N LYS A 113 7.52 3.39 -18.92
CA LYS A 113 7.49 4.77 -18.41
C LYS A 113 8.29 4.94 -17.12
N ALA A 114 8.30 3.92 -16.26
CA ALA A 114 9.05 3.92 -15.01
C ALA A 114 10.52 3.46 -15.18
N PHE A 115 10.95 3.14 -16.40
CA PHE A 115 12.32 2.69 -16.64
C PHE A 115 13.35 3.77 -16.22
N ASN A 116 14.36 3.31 -15.46
CA ASN A 116 15.46 4.15 -14.99
C ASN A 116 15.04 5.27 -14.02
N THR A 117 13.97 5.07 -13.25
CA THR A 117 13.58 5.94 -12.13
C THR A 117 14.15 5.43 -10.80
N ALA A 118 14.14 6.28 -9.77
CA ALA A 118 14.66 5.93 -8.44
C ALA A 118 13.75 4.95 -7.68
N THR A 119 12.45 4.94 -7.99
CA THR A 119 11.47 4.02 -7.42
C THR A 119 11.03 3.00 -8.47
N ASN A 120 11.03 1.73 -8.12
CA ASN A 120 10.52 0.67 -8.97
C ASN A 120 8.98 0.71 -8.98
N LEU A 121 8.41 0.59 -10.17
CA LEU A 121 6.97 0.52 -10.36
C LEU A 121 6.55 -0.90 -10.72
N TYR A 122 5.54 -1.41 -10.01
CA TYR A 122 4.93 -2.70 -10.24
C TYR A 122 3.44 -2.55 -10.55
N PRO A 123 2.96 -2.95 -11.72
CA PRO A 123 1.54 -2.88 -12.04
C PRO A 123 0.72 -3.93 -11.27
N ILE A 124 -0.37 -3.50 -10.62
CA ILE A 124 -1.51 -4.35 -10.31
C ILE A 124 -2.46 -4.21 -11.47
N ALA A 125 -2.63 -5.28 -12.26
CA ALA A 125 -3.52 -5.24 -13.41
C ALA A 125 -4.97 -5.51 -12.98
N ALA A 126 -5.93 -5.06 -13.79
CA ALA A 126 -7.34 -5.34 -13.53
C ALA A 126 -7.62 -6.85 -13.61
N LEU A 127 -8.45 -7.33 -12.69
CA LEU A 127 -8.95 -8.70 -12.70
C LEU A 127 -9.96 -8.89 -13.82
N THR A 128 -10.78 -7.84 -14.07
CA THR A 128 -11.81 -7.87 -15.11
C THR A 128 -11.59 -6.78 -16.14
N LYS A 129 -12.07 -7.01 -17.35
CA LYS A 129 -12.00 -6.03 -18.44
C LYS A 129 -12.66 -4.72 -18.01
N GLU A 130 -11.95 -3.62 -18.21
CA GLU A 130 -12.39 -2.26 -17.83
C GLU A 130 -12.80 -2.14 -16.35
N SER A 131 -12.36 -3.07 -15.49
CA SER A 131 -12.77 -3.17 -14.06
C SER A 131 -14.30 -3.19 -13.86
N LYS A 132 -15.04 -3.80 -14.80
CA LYS A 132 -16.51 -3.84 -14.77
C LYS A 132 -17.11 -5.04 -14.02
N GLY A 133 -16.28 -5.98 -13.55
CA GLY A 133 -16.76 -7.17 -12.82
C GLY A 133 -17.57 -8.17 -13.67
N LEU A 134 -17.53 -8.08 -14.99
CA LEU A 134 -18.36 -8.89 -15.92
C LEU A 134 -17.58 -9.98 -16.62
N GLU A 135 -16.41 -9.69 -17.12
CA GLU A 135 -15.55 -10.60 -17.90
C GLU A 135 -14.12 -10.55 -17.39
N MET A 136 -13.49 -11.69 -17.17
CA MET A 136 -12.10 -11.78 -16.71
C MET A 136 -11.15 -11.23 -17.79
N ALA A 137 -10.14 -10.49 -17.38
CA ALA A 137 -9.06 -10.04 -18.25
C ALA A 137 -8.05 -11.17 -18.53
N GLU A 138 -7.08 -10.92 -19.41
CA GLU A 138 -6.05 -11.89 -19.82
C GLU A 138 -4.91 -11.95 -18.75
N LEU A 139 -5.22 -12.51 -17.57
CA LEU A 139 -4.35 -12.43 -16.38
C LEU A 139 -2.95 -13.00 -16.63
N TYR A 140 -2.85 -14.15 -17.30
CA TYR A 140 -1.57 -14.79 -17.57
C TYR A 140 -0.66 -13.93 -18.46
N ASP A 141 -1.21 -13.37 -19.54
CA ASP A 141 -0.43 -12.52 -20.44
C ASP A 141 0.05 -11.24 -19.76
N MET A 142 -0.79 -10.67 -18.89
CA MET A 142 -0.41 -9.50 -18.08
C MET A 142 0.68 -9.84 -17.06
N GLN A 143 0.63 -11.02 -16.41
CA GLN A 143 1.69 -11.45 -15.51
C GLN A 143 3.02 -11.65 -16.26
N GLN A 144 3.00 -12.28 -17.43
CA GLN A 144 4.20 -12.45 -18.26
C GLN A 144 4.81 -11.11 -18.69
N SER A 145 4.02 -10.05 -18.69
CA SER A 145 4.46 -8.68 -19.00
C SER A 145 4.86 -7.88 -17.75
N GLY A 146 4.76 -8.46 -16.55
CA GLY A 146 5.25 -7.89 -15.32
C GLY A 146 4.19 -7.39 -14.33
N ALA A 147 2.89 -7.68 -14.56
CA ALA A 147 1.89 -7.49 -13.51
C ALA A 147 2.15 -8.44 -12.33
N ILE A 148 2.09 -7.91 -11.12
CA ILE A 148 2.43 -8.67 -9.90
C ILE A 148 1.20 -9.21 -9.16
N ALA A 149 0.02 -8.68 -9.46
CA ALA A 149 -1.26 -9.08 -8.87
C ALA A 149 -2.42 -8.60 -9.74
N PHE A 150 -3.65 -9.06 -9.44
CA PHE A 150 -4.85 -8.79 -10.23
C PHE A 150 -6.02 -8.38 -9.35
N GLY A 151 -6.57 -7.18 -9.60
CA GLY A 151 -7.72 -6.66 -8.86
C GLY A 151 -8.28 -5.39 -9.48
N ASP A 152 -9.55 -5.13 -9.27
CA ASP A 152 -10.25 -3.98 -9.86
C ASP A 152 -10.23 -2.74 -8.92
N TYR A 153 -9.16 -2.59 -8.14
CA TYR A 153 -8.95 -1.53 -7.15
C TYR A 153 -10.13 -1.45 -6.17
N ASN A 154 -10.85 -0.32 -6.12
CA ASN A 154 -11.99 -0.11 -5.22
C ASN A 154 -13.35 -0.59 -5.79
N GLN A 155 -13.34 -1.33 -6.90
CA GLN A 155 -14.50 -2.00 -7.47
C GLN A 155 -14.55 -3.45 -6.98
N PRO A 156 -15.54 -3.82 -6.15
CA PRO A 156 -15.66 -5.21 -5.70
C PRO A 156 -16.16 -6.11 -6.84
N ILE A 157 -15.68 -7.34 -6.87
CA ILE A 157 -16.20 -8.36 -7.77
C ILE A 157 -17.50 -8.92 -7.18
N GLU A 158 -18.66 -8.52 -7.71
CA GLU A 158 -19.96 -8.92 -7.20
C GLU A 158 -20.38 -10.33 -7.66
N ASN A 159 -19.88 -10.76 -8.82
CA ASN A 159 -20.17 -12.07 -9.39
C ASN A 159 -19.34 -13.17 -8.70
N ASP A 160 -20.00 -13.97 -7.85
CA ASP A 160 -19.37 -15.05 -7.08
C ASP A 160 -18.72 -16.10 -7.98
N ASN A 161 -19.37 -16.43 -9.13
CA ASN A 161 -18.81 -17.42 -10.06
C ASN A 161 -17.58 -16.88 -10.78
N LEU A 162 -17.54 -15.60 -11.13
CA LEU A 162 -16.38 -14.96 -11.72
C LEU A 162 -15.20 -14.97 -10.75
N MET A 163 -15.43 -14.59 -9.49
CA MET A 163 -14.41 -14.61 -8.44
C MET A 163 -13.88 -16.04 -8.20
N LYS A 164 -14.77 -17.05 -8.18
CA LYS A 164 -14.40 -18.46 -8.08
C LYS A 164 -13.50 -18.88 -9.23
N ILE A 165 -13.87 -18.54 -10.47
CA ILE A 165 -13.09 -18.88 -11.68
C ILE A 165 -11.73 -18.17 -11.65
N ALA A 166 -11.68 -16.90 -11.25
CA ALA A 166 -10.44 -16.14 -11.15
C ALA A 166 -9.46 -16.78 -10.15
N LEU A 167 -9.93 -17.18 -8.97
CA LEU A 167 -9.11 -17.89 -7.97
C LEU A 167 -8.59 -19.23 -8.48
N LEU A 168 -9.43 -20.01 -9.20
CA LEU A 168 -9.00 -21.28 -9.81
C LEU A 168 -7.99 -21.05 -10.94
N TYR A 169 -8.22 -20.07 -11.81
CA TYR A 169 -7.36 -19.80 -12.95
C TYR A 169 -5.99 -19.28 -12.53
N ALA A 170 -5.95 -18.35 -11.55
CA ALA A 170 -4.72 -17.75 -11.07
C ALA A 170 -3.72 -18.76 -10.48
N GLN A 171 -4.19 -19.89 -9.98
CA GLN A 171 -3.31 -20.96 -9.46
C GLN A 171 -2.40 -21.57 -10.52
N ASN A 172 -2.79 -21.55 -11.80
CA ASN A 172 -1.97 -22.14 -12.87
C ASN A 172 -0.63 -21.41 -13.08
N PHE A 173 -0.51 -20.18 -12.57
CA PHE A 173 0.69 -19.36 -12.70
C PHE A 173 1.08 -18.68 -11.38
N ASP A 174 0.63 -19.22 -10.26
CA ASP A 174 0.90 -18.70 -8.89
C ASP A 174 0.46 -17.24 -8.68
N GLY A 175 -0.59 -16.80 -9.41
CA GLY A 175 -1.10 -15.43 -9.39
C GLY A 175 -1.77 -15.04 -8.09
N LEU A 176 -1.59 -13.78 -7.68
CA LEU A 176 -2.24 -13.19 -6.52
C LEU A 176 -3.50 -12.44 -6.95
N VAL A 177 -4.65 -12.82 -6.40
CA VAL A 177 -5.94 -12.14 -6.64
C VAL A 177 -6.20 -11.15 -5.51
N LEU A 178 -6.60 -9.92 -5.86
CA LEU A 178 -7.03 -8.90 -4.92
C LEU A 178 -8.55 -8.74 -4.98
N SER A 179 -9.21 -8.68 -3.82
CA SER A 179 -10.65 -8.41 -3.72
C SER A 179 -10.92 -7.27 -2.76
N PHE A 180 -11.43 -6.15 -3.30
CA PHE A 180 -11.80 -5.00 -2.49
C PHE A 180 -12.99 -5.32 -1.57
N PRO A 181 -12.87 -5.12 -0.25
CA PRO A 181 -13.83 -5.61 0.72
C PRO A 181 -15.05 -4.69 0.87
N LYS A 182 -15.89 -4.60 -0.16
CA LYS A 182 -17.11 -3.79 -0.13
C LYS A 182 -18.24 -4.50 -0.85
N ASN A 183 -19.35 -4.73 -0.18
CA ASN A 183 -20.59 -5.14 -0.83
C ASN A 183 -21.39 -3.89 -1.22
N ASN A 184 -21.51 -3.61 -2.51
CA ASN A 184 -22.14 -2.39 -3.02
C ASN A 184 -23.65 -2.33 -2.71
N LEU A 185 -24.34 -3.47 -2.68
CA LEU A 185 -25.79 -3.49 -2.38
C LEU A 185 -26.05 -3.09 -0.93
N ILE A 186 -25.19 -3.51 0.01
CA ILE A 186 -25.29 -3.14 1.42
C ILE A 186 -24.79 -1.69 1.64
N ALA A 187 -23.70 -1.31 0.99
CA ALA A 187 -23.15 0.04 1.09
C ALA A 187 -24.10 1.11 0.53
N GLY A 188 -24.85 0.74 -0.52
CA GLY A 188 -25.78 1.65 -1.20
C GLY A 188 -25.06 2.94 -1.64
N GLU A 189 -25.72 4.07 -1.43
CA GLU A 189 -25.18 5.41 -1.70
C GLU A 189 -24.49 6.03 -0.46
N GLY A 190 -24.01 5.20 0.46
CA GLY A 190 -23.32 5.68 1.65
C GLY A 190 -22.00 6.36 1.31
N ILE A 191 -21.64 7.39 2.08
CA ILE A 191 -20.42 8.20 1.87
C ILE A 191 -19.57 8.37 3.13
N ALA A 192 -20.03 7.82 4.25
CA ALA A 192 -19.37 7.90 5.54
C ALA A 192 -19.61 6.61 6.34
N ASN A 193 -18.89 6.39 7.42
CA ASN A 193 -19.17 5.27 8.33
C ASN A 193 -20.60 5.37 8.92
N GLU A 194 -21.38 4.30 8.81
CA GLU A 194 -22.67 4.25 9.50
C GLU A 194 -22.50 4.26 11.01
N GLY A 195 -23.05 5.27 11.68
CA GLY A 195 -22.94 5.42 13.11
C GLY A 195 -23.49 6.74 13.63
N VAL A 196 -23.09 7.06 14.86
CA VAL A 196 -23.56 8.27 15.55
C VAL A 196 -23.15 9.54 14.79
N ASN A 197 -21.93 9.57 14.24
CA ASN A 197 -21.42 10.75 13.54
C ASN A 197 -22.14 10.99 12.21
N SER A 198 -22.29 9.99 11.37
CA SER A 198 -23.03 10.13 10.10
C SER A 198 -24.48 10.54 10.33
N THR A 199 -25.14 9.97 11.35
CA THR A 199 -26.52 10.35 11.70
C THR A 199 -26.61 11.81 12.14
N LYS A 200 -25.71 12.27 13.01
CA LYS A 200 -25.68 13.68 13.47
C LYS A 200 -25.40 14.67 12.34
N LEU A 201 -24.59 14.28 11.37
CA LEU A 201 -24.18 15.11 10.25
C LEU A 201 -25.14 15.01 9.05
N GLY A 202 -26.15 14.14 9.12
CA GLY A 202 -27.08 13.91 8.00
C GLY A 202 -26.42 13.23 6.79
N LEU A 203 -25.28 12.53 7.00
CA LEU A 203 -24.59 11.81 5.94
C LEU A 203 -25.13 10.39 5.80
N LYS A 204 -25.29 9.91 4.56
CA LYS A 204 -25.63 8.50 4.30
C LYS A 204 -24.49 7.59 4.77
N GLY A 205 -24.84 6.61 5.63
CA GLY A 205 -23.86 5.70 6.23
C GLY A 205 -23.55 4.48 5.35
N ILE A 206 -22.28 4.04 5.38
CA ILE A 206 -21.84 2.74 4.87
C ILE A 206 -21.69 1.82 6.09
N PRO A 207 -22.58 0.83 6.29
CA PRO A 207 -22.44 -0.08 7.41
C PRO A 207 -21.15 -0.92 7.27
N ALA A 208 -20.45 -1.16 8.37
CA ALA A 208 -19.29 -2.04 8.39
C ALA A 208 -19.65 -3.47 7.92
N LEU A 209 -20.93 -3.83 7.98
CA LEU A 209 -21.46 -5.07 7.43
C LEU A 209 -21.14 -5.26 5.94
N ALA A 210 -21.07 -4.17 5.15
CA ALA A 210 -20.71 -4.23 3.73
C ALA A 210 -19.31 -4.82 3.52
N GLU A 211 -18.36 -4.47 4.39
CA GLU A 211 -17.01 -5.02 4.41
C GLU A 211 -17.01 -6.48 4.90
N HIS A 212 -17.73 -6.76 5.98
CA HIS A 212 -17.75 -8.10 6.60
C HIS A 212 -18.33 -9.17 5.67
N ILE A 213 -19.44 -8.88 4.99
CA ILE A 213 -20.09 -9.82 4.07
C ILE A 213 -19.20 -10.10 2.87
N GLN A 214 -18.58 -9.07 2.30
CA GLN A 214 -17.66 -9.27 1.17
C GLN A 214 -16.48 -10.15 1.57
N ILE A 215 -15.83 -9.87 2.69
CA ILE A 215 -14.73 -10.70 3.20
C ILE A 215 -15.19 -12.13 3.47
N ALA A 216 -16.30 -12.33 4.15
CA ALA A 216 -16.81 -13.67 4.47
C ALA A 216 -17.07 -14.46 3.19
N ARG A 217 -17.73 -13.86 2.18
CA ARG A 217 -17.98 -14.48 0.88
C ARG A 217 -16.66 -14.91 0.22
N ASP A 218 -15.69 -14.01 0.16
CA ASP A 218 -14.39 -14.27 -0.48
C ASP A 218 -13.61 -15.38 0.24
N LEU A 219 -13.66 -15.43 1.56
CA LEU A 219 -13.04 -16.49 2.35
C LEU A 219 -13.69 -17.86 2.10
N PHE A 220 -15.02 -17.93 1.93
CA PHE A 220 -15.69 -19.18 1.55
C PHE A 220 -15.28 -19.64 0.14
N LEU A 221 -15.18 -18.71 -0.81
CA LEU A 221 -14.69 -19.02 -2.15
C LEU A 221 -13.25 -19.51 -2.12
N LEU A 222 -12.38 -18.86 -1.35
CA LEU A 222 -10.98 -19.24 -1.19
C LEU A 222 -10.84 -20.63 -0.53
N GLU A 223 -11.66 -20.94 0.51
CA GLU A 223 -11.68 -22.25 1.16
C GLU A 223 -12.09 -23.37 0.17
N TYR A 224 -13.00 -23.07 -0.75
CA TYR A 224 -13.44 -24.01 -1.79
C TYR A 224 -12.44 -24.18 -2.94
N THR A 225 -11.83 -23.08 -3.40
CA THR A 225 -10.99 -23.08 -4.61
C THR A 225 -9.52 -23.32 -4.31
N GLY A 226 -9.04 -22.94 -3.14
CA GLY A 226 -7.62 -22.70 -2.91
C GLY A 226 -7.10 -21.45 -3.63
N GLY A 227 -5.79 -21.31 -3.77
CA GLY A 227 -5.13 -20.17 -4.40
C GLY A 227 -4.71 -19.11 -3.38
N LYS A 228 -4.36 -17.91 -3.87
CA LYS A 228 -3.87 -16.79 -3.08
C LYS A 228 -4.81 -15.61 -3.18
N LEU A 229 -5.24 -15.10 -2.03
CA LEU A 229 -6.13 -13.93 -1.95
C LEU A 229 -5.50 -12.85 -1.08
N HIS A 230 -5.46 -11.62 -1.57
CA HIS A 230 -5.17 -10.44 -0.77
C HIS A 230 -6.43 -9.57 -0.64
N ILE A 231 -6.76 -9.17 0.57
CA ILE A 231 -7.89 -8.26 0.87
C ILE A 231 -7.31 -6.90 1.21
N PRO A 232 -7.34 -5.94 0.26
CA PRO A 232 -6.75 -4.62 0.47
C PRO A 232 -7.59 -3.77 1.42
N THR A 233 -6.92 -2.86 2.12
CA THR A 233 -7.50 -1.75 2.88
C THR A 233 -8.68 -2.10 3.80
N ILE A 234 -8.53 -3.15 4.63
CA ILE A 234 -9.55 -3.44 5.65
C ILE A 234 -9.63 -2.30 6.67
N SER A 235 -10.83 -2.03 7.18
CA SER A 235 -11.06 -0.87 8.05
C SER A 235 -11.70 -1.19 9.40
N SER A 236 -12.15 -2.43 9.64
CA SER A 236 -12.98 -2.74 10.81
C SER A 236 -12.44 -3.87 11.69
N ALA A 237 -12.81 -3.85 12.97
CA ALA A 237 -12.42 -4.86 13.96
C ALA A 237 -12.89 -6.28 13.61
N LYS A 238 -14.09 -6.41 13.02
CA LYS A 238 -14.64 -7.71 12.63
C LYS A 238 -13.88 -8.31 11.46
N SER A 239 -13.43 -7.48 10.51
CA SER A 239 -12.60 -7.91 9.38
C SER A 239 -11.29 -8.52 9.84
N VAL A 240 -10.61 -7.89 10.81
CA VAL A 240 -9.40 -8.46 11.44
C VAL A 240 -9.68 -9.86 12.01
N THR A 241 -10.83 -10.04 12.67
CA THR A 241 -11.22 -11.33 13.26
C THR A 241 -11.43 -12.38 12.18
N LEU A 242 -12.20 -12.06 11.12
CA LEU A 242 -12.49 -12.98 10.02
C LEU A 242 -11.22 -13.48 9.35
N ILE A 243 -10.31 -12.56 9.02
CA ILE A 243 -9.03 -12.88 8.35
C ILE A 243 -8.14 -13.71 9.29
N LYS A 244 -8.05 -13.35 10.57
CA LYS A 244 -7.28 -14.12 11.56
C LYS A 244 -7.78 -15.56 11.69
N GLU A 245 -9.10 -15.76 11.69
CA GLU A 245 -9.71 -17.09 11.73
C GLU A 245 -9.42 -17.90 10.45
N ALA A 246 -9.48 -17.24 9.27
CA ALA A 246 -9.13 -17.88 7.99
C ALA A 246 -7.67 -18.31 7.94
N LYS A 247 -6.74 -17.45 8.38
CA LYS A 247 -5.31 -17.79 8.51
C LYS A 247 -5.07 -18.98 9.43
N LYS A 248 -5.78 -19.07 10.56
CA LYS A 248 -5.70 -20.22 11.47
C LYS A 248 -6.17 -21.52 10.85
N LYS A 249 -7.10 -21.48 9.90
CA LYS A 249 -7.53 -22.63 9.09
C LYS A 249 -6.52 -23.02 8.01
N GLY A 250 -5.45 -22.24 7.82
CA GLY A 250 -4.43 -22.47 6.79
C GLY A 250 -4.77 -21.90 5.41
N LEU A 251 -5.78 -21.04 5.28
CA LEU A 251 -6.10 -20.39 4.03
C LEU A 251 -4.99 -19.39 3.65
N GLN A 252 -4.61 -19.35 2.38
CA GLN A 252 -3.62 -18.41 1.86
C GLN A 252 -4.28 -17.04 1.63
N VAL A 253 -4.66 -16.40 2.71
CA VAL A 253 -5.22 -15.05 2.72
C VAL A 253 -4.29 -14.08 3.42
N THR A 254 -4.11 -12.92 2.81
CA THR A 254 -3.37 -11.78 3.38
C THR A 254 -4.25 -10.53 3.32
N CYS A 255 -3.90 -9.50 4.08
CA CYS A 255 -4.62 -8.24 4.02
C CYS A 255 -3.71 -7.04 4.29
N SER A 256 -4.16 -5.88 3.84
CA SER A 256 -3.53 -4.60 4.15
C SER A 256 -4.47 -3.65 4.89
N VAL A 257 -3.88 -2.63 5.50
CA VAL A 257 -4.59 -1.51 6.12
C VAL A 257 -3.94 -0.21 5.67
N ALA A 258 -4.75 0.81 5.40
CA ALA A 258 -4.23 2.12 5.06
C ALA A 258 -3.71 2.87 6.30
N ALA A 259 -2.62 3.61 6.15
CA ALA A 259 -1.96 4.35 7.24
C ALA A 259 -2.94 5.27 7.99
N HIS A 260 -3.82 5.97 7.28
CA HIS A 260 -4.80 6.87 7.87
C HIS A 260 -5.86 6.13 8.72
N HIS A 261 -6.22 4.88 8.41
CA HIS A 261 -7.13 4.06 9.23
C HIS A 261 -6.52 3.62 10.57
N LEU A 262 -5.23 3.82 10.78
CA LEU A 262 -4.58 3.53 12.07
C LEU A 262 -4.64 4.70 13.06
N VAL A 263 -5.06 5.90 12.61
CA VAL A 263 -5.03 7.11 13.44
C VAL A 263 -6.29 7.97 13.35
N LEU A 264 -6.93 8.06 12.17
CA LEU A 264 -8.10 8.93 11.95
C LEU A 264 -9.40 8.18 12.18
N THR A 265 -10.36 8.85 12.80
CA THR A 265 -11.71 8.32 13.05
C THR A 265 -12.75 9.10 12.27
N ASP A 266 -13.98 8.60 12.26
CA ASP A 266 -15.15 9.29 11.69
C ASP A 266 -15.52 10.60 12.43
N ASN A 267 -14.85 10.93 13.55
CA ASN A 267 -14.96 12.24 14.18
C ASN A 267 -14.42 13.39 13.30
N GLU A 268 -13.45 13.10 12.44
CA GLU A 268 -12.86 14.09 11.52
C GLU A 268 -13.91 14.67 10.56
N LEU A 269 -14.99 13.94 10.31
CA LEU A 269 -16.08 14.35 9.41
C LEU A 269 -16.89 15.56 9.93
N HIS A 270 -16.75 15.93 11.22
CA HIS A 270 -17.44 17.11 11.78
C HIS A 270 -17.05 18.43 11.10
N SER A 271 -15.91 18.48 10.45
CA SER A 271 -15.47 19.64 9.67
C SER A 271 -16.07 19.71 8.27
N PHE A 272 -16.70 18.62 7.78
CA PHE A 272 -17.07 18.42 6.38
C PHE A 272 -15.91 18.62 5.39
N ASP A 273 -14.67 18.49 5.86
CA ASP A 273 -13.49 18.58 5.00
C ASP A 273 -13.40 17.33 4.12
N SER A 274 -13.49 17.52 2.82
CA SER A 274 -13.44 16.44 1.83
C SER A 274 -12.11 15.69 1.81
N ASN A 275 -11.06 16.23 2.41
CA ASN A 275 -9.78 15.54 2.57
C ASN A 275 -9.89 14.30 3.47
N PHE A 276 -10.92 14.22 4.33
CA PHE A 276 -11.22 13.04 5.13
C PHE A 276 -12.18 12.05 4.46
N LYS A 277 -12.58 12.30 3.21
CA LYS A 277 -13.43 11.39 2.45
C LYS A 277 -12.59 10.30 1.79
N THR A 278 -12.71 9.08 2.33
CA THR A 278 -11.94 7.91 1.91
C THR A 278 -12.83 6.69 1.68
N THR A 279 -12.35 5.72 0.92
CA THR A 279 -13.00 4.42 0.77
C THR A 279 -11.97 3.31 0.98
N PRO A 280 -12.15 2.44 2.02
CA PRO A 280 -13.23 2.43 3.01
C PRO A 280 -13.33 3.73 3.81
N PRO A 281 -14.50 4.05 4.41
CA PRO A 281 -14.65 5.24 5.22
C PRO A 281 -13.88 5.13 6.55
N LEU A 282 -13.47 6.26 7.11
CA LEU A 282 -12.89 6.32 8.44
C LEU A 282 -13.87 5.72 9.45
N ARG A 283 -13.37 4.86 10.35
CA ARG A 283 -14.16 4.10 11.32
C ARG A 283 -14.00 4.66 12.74
N THR A 284 -14.36 3.87 13.71
CA THR A 284 -14.37 4.25 15.13
C THR A 284 -13.00 4.02 15.80
N HIS A 285 -12.80 4.61 16.98
CA HIS A 285 -11.63 4.31 17.84
C HIS A 285 -11.48 2.82 18.19
N GLN A 286 -12.60 2.09 18.28
CA GLN A 286 -12.56 0.65 18.56
C GLN A 286 -11.96 -0.09 17.37
N ASP A 287 -12.30 0.31 16.15
CA ASP A 287 -11.74 -0.26 14.94
C ASP A 287 -10.24 0.02 14.84
N ILE A 288 -9.82 1.27 15.06
CA ILE A 288 -8.39 1.65 15.08
C ILE A 288 -7.59 0.75 16.03
N LYS A 289 -8.05 0.59 17.28
CA LYS A 289 -7.37 -0.28 18.26
C LYS A 289 -7.28 -1.73 17.79
N ALA A 290 -8.31 -2.23 17.13
CA ALA A 290 -8.32 -3.58 16.59
C ALA A 290 -7.34 -3.74 15.40
N LEU A 291 -7.27 -2.74 14.52
CA LEU A 291 -6.32 -2.71 13.40
C LEU A 291 -4.88 -2.67 13.90
N GLN A 292 -4.54 -1.78 14.82
CA GLN A 292 -3.21 -1.69 15.44
C GLN A 292 -2.82 -3.04 16.11
N LYS A 293 -3.73 -3.65 16.86
CA LYS A 293 -3.53 -4.98 17.46
C LYS A 293 -3.40 -6.06 16.39
N GLY A 294 -4.12 -5.92 15.28
CA GLY A 294 -4.07 -6.80 14.12
C GLY A 294 -2.67 -6.86 13.51
N ILE A 295 -2.00 -5.72 13.36
CA ILE A 295 -0.62 -5.61 12.89
C ILE A 295 0.33 -6.31 13.86
N LYS A 296 0.29 -5.96 15.14
CA LYS A 296 1.15 -6.55 16.19
C LYS A 296 1.00 -8.07 16.31
N SER A 297 -0.19 -8.60 16.04
CA SER A 297 -0.46 -10.05 16.11
C SER A 297 -0.22 -10.80 14.80
N GLY A 298 0.18 -10.15 13.72
CA GLY A 298 0.33 -10.75 12.39
C GLY A 298 -0.99 -11.11 11.69
N ALA A 299 -2.13 -10.63 12.20
CA ALA A 299 -3.41 -10.77 11.50
C ALA A 299 -3.49 -9.88 10.27
N ILE A 300 -2.89 -8.69 10.33
CA ILE A 300 -2.68 -7.77 9.21
C ILE A 300 -1.23 -7.86 8.78
N ASP A 301 -1.01 -7.97 7.48
CA ASP A 301 0.30 -8.24 6.89
C ASP A 301 1.00 -6.96 6.42
N ILE A 302 0.25 -6.05 5.83
CA ILE A 302 0.78 -4.91 5.09
C ILE A 302 0.14 -3.61 5.59
N ILE A 303 0.95 -2.56 5.65
CA ILE A 303 0.48 -1.18 5.76
C ILE A 303 0.70 -0.55 4.38
N THR A 304 -0.23 0.27 3.93
CA THR A 304 -0.11 1.02 2.68
C THR A 304 -0.42 2.50 2.91
N SER A 305 0.14 3.37 2.09
CA SER A 305 -0.22 4.79 2.13
C SER A 305 -1.65 5.03 1.66
N ASP A 306 -2.15 4.17 0.79
CA ASP A 306 -3.40 4.33 0.06
C ASP A 306 -3.45 5.68 -0.70
N HIS A 307 -2.30 6.06 -1.24
CA HIS A 307 -2.14 7.30 -2.00
C HIS A 307 -3.02 7.29 -3.24
N ASN A 308 -3.98 8.20 -3.27
CA ASN A 308 -4.93 8.38 -4.37
C ASN A 308 -5.25 9.88 -4.51
N PRO A 309 -4.39 10.63 -5.19
CA PRO A 309 -4.59 12.06 -5.42
C PRO A 309 -5.84 12.31 -6.27
N ILE A 310 -6.57 13.32 -5.88
CA ILE A 310 -7.76 13.80 -6.59
C ILE A 310 -7.56 15.28 -6.90
N ASP A 311 -7.88 15.68 -8.10
CA ASP A 311 -7.79 17.06 -8.53
C ASP A 311 -8.68 17.98 -7.69
N ILE A 312 -8.31 19.28 -7.67
CA ILE A 312 -8.95 20.27 -6.82
C ILE A 312 -10.44 20.47 -7.16
N GLU A 313 -10.84 20.30 -8.42
CA GLU A 313 -12.21 20.49 -8.89
C GLU A 313 -13.15 19.42 -8.31
N HIS A 314 -12.62 18.21 -8.09
CA HIS A 314 -13.36 17.11 -7.48
C HIS A 314 -13.17 16.99 -5.95
N LYS A 315 -12.24 17.76 -5.36
CA LYS A 315 -12.02 17.79 -3.91
C LYS A 315 -12.64 19.03 -3.25
N LYS A 316 -12.55 20.20 -3.87
CA LYS A 316 -13.04 21.46 -3.30
C LYS A 316 -14.52 21.70 -3.64
N VAL A 317 -15.34 20.72 -3.32
CA VAL A 317 -16.79 20.72 -3.48
C VAL A 317 -17.44 20.30 -2.18
N GLU A 318 -18.77 20.30 -2.10
CA GLU A 318 -19.49 19.76 -0.93
C GLU A 318 -19.08 18.32 -0.65
N PHE A 319 -19.04 17.95 0.62
CA PHE A 319 -18.57 16.63 1.06
C PHE A 319 -19.30 15.47 0.36
N SER A 320 -20.60 15.60 0.10
CA SER A 320 -21.39 14.60 -0.63
C SER A 320 -20.89 14.37 -2.05
N GLU A 321 -20.48 15.43 -2.73
CA GLU A 321 -20.09 15.42 -4.14
C GLU A 321 -18.60 15.14 -4.34
N ALA A 322 -17.77 15.33 -3.29
CA ALA A 322 -16.34 15.12 -3.38
C ALA A 322 -16.00 13.66 -3.69
N LYS A 323 -14.94 13.44 -4.47
CA LYS A 323 -14.41 12.09 -4.72
C LYS A 323 -13.58 11.60 -3.52
N ASP A 324 -13.61 10.28 -3.30
CA ASP A 324 -12.78 9.60 -2.31
C ASP A 324 -11.31 9.62 -2.74
N GLY A 325 -10.42 9.84 -1.81
CA GLY A 325 -8.98 9.79 -2.03
C GLY A 325 -8.22 10.81 -1.18
N LEU A 326 -6.95 10.54 -0.96
CA LEU A 326 -6.02 11.38 -0.22
C LEU A 326 -4.60 11.19 -0.74
N ILE A 327 -3.72 12.14 -0.46
CA ILE A 327 -2.28 12.00 -0.66
C ILE A 327 -1.66 11.35 0.58
N GLY A 328 -1.08 10.18 0.44
CA GLY A 328 -0.63 9.36 1.57
C GLY A 328 0.87 9.10 1.62
N LEU A 329 1.57 9.08 0.48
CA LEU A 329 2.99 8.67 0.40
C LEU A 329 3.88 9.46 1.36
N GLU A 330 3.79 10.78 1.38
CA GLU A 330 4.66 11.64 2.17
C GLU A 330 4.40 11.56 3.67
N SER A 331 3.17 11.19 4.08
CA SER A 331 2.75 11.17 5.49
C SER A 331 2.75 9.78 6.12
N ALA A 332 2.73 8.71 5.33
CA ALA A 332 2.53 7.33 5.81
C ALA A 332 3.48 6.94 6.95
N PHE A 333 4.78 7.16 6.79
CA PHE A 333 5.75 6.83 7.84
C PHE A 333 5.52 7.66 9.11
N GLY A 334 5.44 8.98 8.97
CA GLY A 334 5.28 9.88 10.12
C GLY A 334 4.02 9.57 10.93
N VAL A 335 2.90 9.34 10.24
CA VAL A 335 1.60 9.01 10.84
C VAL A 335 1.67 7.68 11.60
N VAL A 336 2.14 6.63 10.95
CA VAL A 336 2.17 5.27 11.54
C VAL A 336 3.18 5.17 12.68
N ASN A 337 4.32 5.86 12.57
CA ASN A 337 5.35 5.89 13.61
C ASN A 337 4.87 6.53 14.94
N THR A 338 3.73 7.23 14.94
CA THR A 338 3.11 7.75 16.19
C THR A 338 2.36 6.69 16.99
N VAL A 339 1.97 5.57 16.36
CA VAL A 339 1.03 4.59 16.94
C VAL A 339 1.53 3.14 16.92
N LEU A 340 2.59 2.84 16.18
CA LEU A 340 3.19 1.51 16.09
C LEU A 340 4.67 1.55 16.45
N ASP A 341 5.17 0.40 16.86
CA ASP A 341 6.61 0.19 17.05
C ASP A 341 7.31 0.17 15.68
N LEU A 342 8.52 0.69 15.61
CA LEU A 342 9.27 0.85 14.37
C LEU A 342 9.47 -0.49 13.61
N GLU A 343 9.74 -1.57 14.34
CA GLU A 343 9.96 -2.90 13.75
C GLU A 343 8.69 -3.44 13.09
N ASP A 344 7.51 -3.21 13.70
CA ASP A 344 6.21 -3.59 13.12
C ASP A 344 5.96 -2.83 11.81
N PHE A 345 6.21 -1.51 11.80
CA PHE A 345 6.11 -0.70 10.59
C PHE A 345 7.03 -1.22 9.49
N ILE A 346 8.34 -1.35 9.79
CA ILE A 346 9.34 -1.78 8.81
C ILE A 346 8.98 -3.16 8.23
N SER A 347 8.60 -4.12 9.07
CA SER A 347 8.19 -5.45 8.60
C SER A 347 6.99 -5.40 7.63
N CYS A 348 5.99 -4.56 7.93
CA CYS A 348 4.78 -4.40 7.12
C CYS A 348 4.96 -3.56 5.86
N MET A 349 6.09 -2.86 5.73
CA MET A 349 6.43 -2.03 4.56
C MET A 349 7.59 -2.58 3.74
N THR A 350 8.25 -3.66 4.17
CA THR A 350 9.43 -4.22 3.50
C THR A 350 9.29 -5.71 3.20
N THR A 351 9.59 -6.56 4.16
CA THR A 351 9.69 -8.01 3.96
C THR A 351 8.36 -8.64 3.61
N LYS A 352 7.32 -8.38 4.41
CA LYS A 352 6.00 -9.00 4.20
C LYS A 352 5.37 -8.64 2.85
N PRO A 353 5.24 -7.34 2.45
CA PRO A 353 4.67 -7.03 1.16
C PRO A 353 5.48 -7.58 -0.01
N LYS A 354 6.82 -7.56 0.06
CA LYS A 354 7.66 -8.14 -0.98
C LYS A 354 7.47 -9.65 -1.11
N GLU A 355 7.37 -10.38 0.00
CA GLU A 355 7.08 -11.81 0.02
C GLU A 355 5.71 -12.13 -0.57
N ILE A 356 4.66 -11.40 -0.15
CA ILE A 356 3.28 -11.62 -0.62
C ILE A 356 3.14 -11.38 -2.12
N PHE A 357 3.77 -10.32 -2.63
CA PHE A 357 3.71 -9.94 -4.04
C PHE A 357 4.82 -10.58 -4.92
N GLY A 358 5.63 -11.46 -4.35
CA GLY A 358 6.70 -12.16 -5.09
C GLY A 358 7.86 -11.28 -5.51
N ILE A 359 8.08 -10.14 -4.82
CA ILE A 359 9.17 -9.21 -5.09
C ILE A 359 10.40 -9.59 -4.28
N LYS A 360 11.58 -9.57 -4.92
CA LYS A 360 12.82 -9.91 -4.25
C LYS A 360 13.17 -8.88 -3.17
N ASN A 361 13.41 -9.34 -1.95
CA ASN A 361 13.92 -8.53 -0.86
C ASN A 361 15.43 -8.71 -0.71
N TYR A 362 16.15 -7.63 -0.45
CA TYR A 362 17.59 -7.63 -0.26
C TYR A 362 17.92 -7.20 1.16
N SER A 363 18.44 -8.13 1.97
CA SER A 363 18.92 -7.83 3.32
C SER A 363 20.11 -6.85 3.29
N ILE A 364 20.23 -6.04 4.32
CA ILE A 364 21.35 -5.09 4.49
C ILE A 364 22.61 -5.88 4.90
N THR A 365 23.29 -6.41 3.90
CA THR A 365 24.55 -7.16 4.03
C THR A 365 25.49 -6.80 2.89
N GLU A 366 26.80 -6.95 3.12
CA GLU A 366 27.82 -6.71 2.11
C GLU A 366 27.60 -7.60 0.88
N GLY A 367 27.76 -7.03 -0.30
CA GLY A 367 27.57 -7.68 -1.60
C GLY A 367 26.16 -7.61 -2.17
N ASN A 368 25.14 -7.32 -1.35
CA ASN A 368 23.77 -7.17 -1.81
C ASN A 368 23.52 -5.84 -2.53
N ILE A 369 22.46 -5.80 -3.33
CA ILE A 369 21.94 -4.55 -3.91
C ILE A 369 21.54 -3.61 -2.77
N ALA A 370 21.89 -2.34 -2.89
CA ALA A 370 21.58 -1.29 -1.93
C ALA A 370 20.14 -0.76 -2.15
N ASP A 371 19.15 -1.67 -2.04
CA ASP A 371 17.73 -1.32 -1.98
C ASP A 371 17.37 -0.96 -0.54
N ILE A 372 17.53 0.33 -0.19
CA ILE A 372 17.42 0.83 1.19
C ILE A 372 16.62 2.12 1.29
N SER A 373 15.88 2.25 2.38
CA SER A 373 15.19 3.49 2.77
C SER A 373 15.92 4.17 3.93
N LEU A 374 16.06 5.49 3.85
CA LEU A 374 16.71 6.33 4.87
C LEU A 374 15.64 7.14 5.58
N PHE A 375 15.65 7.15 6.91
CA PHE A 375 14.64 7.85 7.70
C PHE A 375 15.14 8.27 9.10
N ASN A 376 14.44 9.21 9.72
CA ASN A 376 14.65 9.60 11.10
C ASN A 376 13.37 9.34 11.93
N PRO A 377 13.32 8.30 12.79
CA PRO A 377 12.11 7.96 13.53
C PRO A 377 11.77 8.96 14.66
N LYS A 378 12.64 9.91 14.95
CA LYS A 378 12.42 10.98 15.94
C LYS A 378 12.19 12.35 15.29
N GLY A 379 12.32 12.43 13.98
CA GLY A 379 12.04 13.66 13.22
C GLY A 379 10.56 14.03 13.32
N THR A 380 10.27 15.31 13.33
CA THR A 380 8.92 15.86 13.24
C THR A 380 8.86 16.86 12.10
N SER A 381 7.79 16.82 11.33
CA SER A 381 7.52 17.79 10.27
C SER A 381 6.04 18.16 10.27
N ILE A 382 5.74 19.37 9.86
CA ILE A 382 4.37 19.82 9.67
C ILE A 382 4.12 19.83 8.16
N PHE A 383 3.11 19.09 7.71
CA PHE A 383 2.66 19.13 6.34
C PHE A 383 1.91 20.42 6.08
N THR A 384 2.45 21.26 5.21
CA THR A 384 1.80 22.47 4.73
C THR A 384 1.74 22.42 3.20
N LYS A 385 0.90 23.26 2.60
CA LYS A 385 0.78 23.31 1.12
C LYS A 385 2.12 23.59 0.41
N GLU A 386 3.03 24.29 1.10
CA GLU A 386 4.35 24.64 0.57
C GLU A 386 5.33 23.46 0.60
N ASN A 387 5.06 22.45 1.42
CA ASN A 387 5.94 21.29 1.62
C ASN A 387 5.47 20.03 0.87
N ILE A 388 4.24 20.04 0.34
CA ILE A 388 3.70 18.93 -0.46
C ILE A 388 4.30 19.01 -1.87
N LEU A 389 4.74 17.87 -2.39
CA LEU A 389 5.39 17.70 -3.68
C LEU A 389 4.43 17.38 -4.81
#